data_ccf85bb0d8b241211d5c2b4a79bce1d0
#
_entry.id   ccf85bb0d8b241211d5c2b4a79bce1d0
#
_cell.length_a   1.000
_cell.length_b   1.000
_cell.length_c   1.000
_cell.angle_alpha   90.00
_cell.angle_beta   90.00
_cell.angle_gamma   90.00
#
_symmetry.space_group_name_H-M   'P 1'
#
loop_
_entity.id
_entity.type
_entity.pdbx_description
1 polymer ?
#
loop_
_entity_poly.entity_id
_entity_poly.type
_entity_poly.pdbx_seq_one_letter_code
_entity_poly.pdbx_strand_id
1 'polypeptide(L)'
;MESEKRALSWREFVESGFDGREYQFPDFDGTFAATITCKRWDRNKNLLAYLDFDDGRKIMTSAWSEKNYLCLADIPLNTRVSVSFQFSAKGVSYLRSVEVI
;
A
#
# COMPACT_ATOMS: atom_id res chain seq x y z
N MET A 1 14.06 -18.39 6.64
CA MET A 1 14.19 -16.97 6.29
C MET A 1 12.97 -16.20 6.71
N GLU A 2 13.17 -15.05 7.31
CA GLU A 2 12.06 -14.23 7.75
C GLU A 2 11.27 -13.65 6.59
N SER A 3 9.97 -13.54 6.79
CA SER A 3 9.14 -12.80 5.84
C SER A 3 9.49 -11.32 5.90
N GLU A 4 9.57 -10.69 4.75
CA GLU A 4 9.89 -9.27 4.69
C GLU A 4 8.65 -8.44 5.03
N LYS A 5 8.69 -7.76 6.15
CA LYS A 5 7.60 -6.87 6.60
C LYS A 5 8.00 -5.42 6.57
N ARG A 6 9.29 -5.15 6.59
CA ARG A 6 9.82 -3.81 6.84
C ARG A 6 9.52 -2.85 5.70
N ALA A 7 9.10 -1.64 6.06
CA ALA A 7 9.00 -0.55 5.12
C ALA A 7 10.41 0.00 4.87
N LEU A 8 10.71 0.31 3.61
CA LEU A 8 12.01 0.80 3.22
C LEU A 8 12.10 2.32 3.42
N SER A 9 13.30 2.79 3.78
CA SER A 9 13.58 4.22 3.68
C SER A 9 13.65 4.61 2.21
N TRP A 10 13.61 5.91 1.91
CA TRP A 10 13.73 6.36 0.52
C TRP A 10 15.02 5.83 -0.13
N ARG A 11 16.13 5.89 0.61
CA ARG A 11 17.41 5.41 0.09
C ARG A 11 17.37 3.92 -0.22
N GLU A 12 16.84 3.13 0.71
CA GLU A 12 16.70 1.69 0.51
C GLU A 12 15.77 1.38 -0.66
N PHE A 13 14.71 2.16 -0.80
CA PHE A 13 13.77 2.00 -1.90
C PHE A 13 14.45 2.21 -3.25
N VAL A 14 15.24 3.28 -3.38
CA VAL A 14 15.98 3.56 -4.61
C VAL A 14 16.97 2.43 -4.89
N GLU A 15 17.69 1.99 -3.87
CA GLU A 15 18.70 0.94 -4.02
C GLU A 15 18.11 -0.43 -4.33
N SER A 16 16.85 -0.66 -3.96
CA SER A 16 16.19 -1.94 -4.19
C SER A 16 15.91 -2.22 -5.67
N GLY A 17 15.89 -1.16 -6.49
CA GLY A 17 15.55 -1.31 -7.89
C GLY A 17 14.06 -1.45 -8.18
N PHE A 18 13.21 -1.34 -7.15
CA PHE A 18 11.76 -1.42 -7.36
C PHE A 18 11.29 -0.25 -8.21
N ASP A 19 10.54 -0.56 -9.26
CA ASP A 19 10.03 0.47 -10.16
C ASP A 19 8.61 0.86 -9.75
N GLY A 20 8.49 1.97 -9.03
CA GLY A 20 7.19 2.48 -8.59
C GLY A 20 6.53 3.45 -9.56
N ARG A 21 7.14 3.71 -10.73
CA ARG A 21 6.64 4.73 -11.65
C ARG A 21 5.31 4.36 -12.29
N GLU A 22 5.00 3.08 -12.38
CA GLU A 22 3.73 2.62 -12.95
C GLU A 22 2.59 2.65 -11.93
N TYR A 23 2.89 2.89 -10.67
CA TYR A 23 1.88 2.90 -9.61
C TYR A 23 1.26 4.28 -9.48
N GLN A 24 -0.06 4.30 -9.33
CA GLN A 24 -0.82 5.54 -9.23
C GLN A 24 -1.59 5.57 -7.93
N PHE A 25 -1.88 6.76 -7.43
CA PHE A 25 -2.76 6.91 -6.28
C PHE A 25 -4.19 6.49 -6.67
N PRO A 26 -4.97 5.97 -5.71
CA PRO A 26 -6.33 5.55 -6.02
C PRO A 26 -7.22 6.74 -6.37
N ASP A 27 -8.16 6.51 -7.30
CA ASP A 27 -9.16 7.49 -7.69
C ASP A 27 -10.54 6.84 -7.78
N PHE A 28 -10.78 5.83 -6.95
CA PHE A 28 -11.99 4.99 -7.01
C PHE A 28 -12.39 4.58 -5.60
N ASP A 29 -13.58 3.99 -5.48
CA ASP A 29 -14.03 3.34 -4.25
C ASP A 29 -14.28 1.86 -4.54
N GLY A 30 -14.50 1.08 -3.50
CA GLY A 30 -14.80 -0.34 -3.61
C GLY A 30 -13.77 -1.21 -2.91
N THR A 31 -13.97 -2.52 -3.04
CA THR A 31 -13.13 -3.53 -2.40
C THR A 31 -12.47 -4.40 -3.47
N PHE A 32 -11.18 -4.61 -3.34
CA PHE A 32 -10.38 -5.28 -4.36
C PHE A 32 -9.38 -6.25 -3.73
N ALA A 33 -9.13 -7.35 -4.43
CA ALA A 33 -8.04 -8.26 -4.05
C ALA A 33 -6.73 -7.75 -4.65
N ALA A 34 -5.68 -7.77 -3.86
CA ALA A 34 -4.37 -7.26 -4.27
C ALA A 34 -3.25 -8.00 -3.57
N THR A 35 -2.04 -7.79 -4.04
CA THR A 35 -0.82 -8.28 -3.40
C THR A 35 0.06 -7.10 -3.02
N ILE A 36 0.55 -7.08 -1.79
CA ILE A 36 1.47 -6.03 -1.34
C ILE A 36 2.85 -6.35 -1.90
N THR A 37 3.37 -5.50 -2.76
CA THR A 37 4.66 -5.74 -3.42
C THR A 37 5.81 -4.96 -2.81
N CYS A 38 5.53 -3.83 -2.18
CA CYS A 38 6.57 -3.02 -1.54
C CYS A 38 5.93 -2.07 -0.52
N LYS A 39 6.71 -1.66 0.44
CA LYS A 39 6.33 -0.63 1.42
C LYS A 39 7.50 0.31 1.61
N ARG A 40 7.23 1.60 1.75
CA ARG A 40 8.28 2.58 2.06
C ARG A 40 7.74 3.75 2.86
N TRP A 41 8.65 4.48 3.47
CA TRP A 41 8.32 5.72 4.17
C TRP A 41 8.44 6.88 3.18
N ASP A 42 7.47 7.80 3.21
CA ASP A 42 7.59 9.03 2.46
C ASP A 42 8.35 10.08 3.29
N ARG A 43 8.56 11.27 2.71
CA ARG A 43 9.30 12.32 3.41
C ARG A 43 8.60 12.84 4.66
N ASN A 44 7.29 12.64 4.75
CA ASN A 44 6.50 13.06 5.91
C ASN A 44 6.31 11.93 6.91
N LYS A 45 7.07 10.83 6.73
CA LYS A 45 7.03 9.64 7.60
C LYS A 45 5.69 8.92 7.55
N ASN A 46 4.96 9.05 6.46
CA ASN A 46 3.77 8.25 6.22
C ASN A 46 4.17 6.94 5.55
N LEU A 47 3.47 5.87 5.91
CA LEU A 47 3.72 4.57 5.32
C LEU A 47 2.99 4.48 3.98
N LEU A 48 3.74 4.21 2.92
CA LEU A 48 3.20 3.95 1.58
C LEU A 48 3.28 2.48 1.26
N ALA A 49 2.22 1.94 0.71
CA ALA A 49 2.18 0.56 0.24
C ALA A 49 1.93 0.53 -1.26
N TYR A 50 2.62 -0.36 -1.95
CA TYR A 50 2.47 -0.59 -3.38
C TYR A 50 1.70 -1.89 -3.57
N LEU A 51 0.60 -1.81 -4.30
CA LEU A 51 -0.34 -2.92 -4.45
C LEU A 51 -0.49 -3.28 -5.91
N ASP A 52 -0.35 -4.58 -6.20
CA ASP A 52 -0.71 -5.11 -7.51
C ASP A 52 -2.11 -5.71 -7.39
N PHE A 53 -3.09 -5.06 -8.00
CA PHE A 53 -4.46 -5.55 -7.99
C PHE A 53 -4.59 -6.77 -8.90
N ASP A 54 -5.46 -7.69 -8.53
CA ASP A 54 -5.71 -8.88 -9.35
C ASP A 54 -6.22 -8.53 -10.74
N ASP A 55 -6.85 -7.37 -10.91
CA ASP A 55 -7.33 -6.92 -12.22
C ASP A 55 -6.26 -6.24 -13.08
N GLY A 56 -5.02 -6.20 -12.61
CA GLY A 56 -3.90 -5.65 -13.36
C GLY A 56 -3.51 -4.22 -13.02
N ARG A 57 -4.30 -3.53 -12.20
CA ARG A 57 -3.95 -2.16 -11.81
C ARG A 57 -2.82 -2.16 -10.81
N LYS A 58 -2.00 -1.12 -10.89
CA LYS A 58 -0.89 -0.90 -9.96
C LYS A 58 -1.18 0.37 -9.16
N ILE A 59 -1.41 0.19 -7.86
CA ILE A 59 -1.90 1.27 -7.00
C ILE A 59 -0.94 1.44 -5.82
N MET A 60 -0.61 2.69 -5.50
CA MET A 60 0.10 3.00 -4.27
C MET A 60 -0.82 3.81 -3.38
N THR A 61 -0.77 3.55 -2.08
CA THR A 61 -1.63 4.24 -1.13
C THR A 61 -0.90 4.45 0.18
N SER A 62 -1.27 5.52 0.87
CA SER A 62 -0.75 5.79 2.20
C SER A 62 -1.75 5.34 3.26
N ALA A 63 -1.23 4.96 4.42
CA ALA A 63 -2.05 4.61 5.57
C ALA A 63 -2.32 5.87 6.38
N TRP A 64 -3.53 6.39 6.31
CA TRP A 64 -3.90 7.63 7.00
C TRP A 64 -4.40 7.41 8.43
N SER A 65 -4.91 6.21 8.72
CA SER A 65 -5.39 5.90 10.06
C SER A 65 -4.38 5.03 10.78
N GLU A 66 -4.36 5.14 12.10
CA GLU A 66 -3.49 4.29 12.91
C GLU A 66 -3.79 2.81 12.70
N LYS A 67 -5.08 2.46 12.58
CA LYS A 67 -5.48 1.09 12.36
C LYS A 67 -4.88 0.52 11.07
N ASN A 68 -4.98 1.26 9.98
CA ASN A 68 -4.45 0.81 8.69
C ASN A 68 -2.93 0.81 8.69
N TYR A 69 -2.32 1.77 9.36
CA TYR A 69 -0.87 1.80 9.53
C TYR A 69 -0.37 0.53 10.21
N LEU A 70 -0.99 0.16 11.33
CA LEU A 70 -0.57 -1.03 12.08
C LEU A 70 -0.80 -2.30 11.28
N CYS A 71 -1.92 -2.38 10.58
CA CYS A 71 -2.19 -3.54 9.71
C CYS A 71 -1.13 -3.68 8.62
N LEU A 72 -0.87 -2.61 7.87
CA LEU A 72 0.10 -2.66 6.79
C LEU A 72 1.51 -2.91 7.29
N ALA A 73 1.88 -2.35 8.43
CA ALA A 73 3.22 -2.54 8.98
C ALA A 73 3.48 -4.01 9.34
N ASP A 74 2.44 -4.73 9.73
CA ASP A 74 2.59 -6.11 10.18
C ASP A 74 2.41 -7.16 9.07
N ILE A 75 1.89 -6.80 7.92
CA ILE A 75 1.68 -7.74 6.83
C ILE A 75 2.96 -7.91 6.00
N PRO A 76 3.45 -9.12 5.82
CA PRO A 76 4.65 -9.34 5.01
C PRO A 76 4.44 -8.98 3.55
N LEU A 77 5.52 -8.65 2.85
CA LEU A 77 5.48 -8.44 1.41
C LEU A 77 5.04 -9.73 0.70
N ASN A 78 4.44 -9.57 -0.46
CA ASN A 78 3.93 -10.66 -1.30
C ASN A 78 2.74 -11.40 -0.67
N THR A 79 2.09 -10.76 0.30
CA THR A 79 0.87 -11.30 0.90
C THR A 79 -0.34 -10.78 0.15
N ARG A 80 -1.31 -11.66 -0.08
CA ARG A 80 -2.57 -11.27 -0.70
C ARG A 80 -3.50 -10.67 0.33
N VAL A 81 -4.11 -9.56 -0.03
CA VAL A 81 -4.98 -8.79 0.87
C VAL A 81 -6.25 -8.38 0.14
N SER A 82 -7.27 -8.09 0.94
CA SER A 82 -8.47 -7.41 0.48
C SER A 82 -8.37 -5.97 0.95
N VAL A 83 -8.43 -5.02 0.02
CA VAL A 83 -8.31 -3.60 0.32
C VAL A 83 -9.59 -2.89 -0.07
N SER A 84 -10.05 -2.00 0.81
CA SER A 84 -11.25 -1.20 0.55
C SER A 84 -10.89 0.26 0.48
N PHE A 85 -11.41 0.94 -0.53
CA PHE A 85 -11.18 2.37 -0.74
C PHE A 85 -12.51 3.11 -0.69
N GLN A 86 -12.47 4.35 -0.27
CA GLN A 86 -13.64 5.19 -0.13
C GLN A 86 -13.26 6.63 -0.46
N PHE A 87 -14.21 7.39 -1.01
CA PHE A 87 -14.00 8.83 -1.21
C PHE A 87 -14.30 9.59 0.06
N SER A 88 -13.42 10.54 0.39
CA SER A 88 -13.67 11.49 1.48
C SER A 88 -14.72 12.51 1.05
N ALA A 89 -15.16 13.34 2.00
CA ALA A 89 -16.09 14.44 1.70
C ALA A 89 -15.53 15.41 0.65
N LYS A 90 -14.21 15.46 0.52
CA LYS A 90 -13.55 16.32 -0.47
C LYS A 90 -13.32 15.63 -1.81
N GLY A 91 -13.78 14.38 -1.95
CA GLY A 91 -13.64 13.65 -3.20
C GLY A 91 -12.28 12.98 -3.39
N VAL A 92 -11.50 12.84 -2.33
CA VAL A 92 -10.19 12.17 -2.39
C VAL A 92 -10.37 10.71 -1.98
N SER A 93 -9.89 9.80 -2.83
CA SER A 93 -9.93 8.37 -2.53
C SER A 93 -8.86 8.02 -1.49
N TYR A 94 -9.23 7.24 -0.49
CA TYR A 94 -8.30 6.82 0.55
C TYR A 94 -8.54 5.37 0.95
N LEU A 95 -7.51 4.76 1.51
CA LEU A 95 -7.59 3.38 2.01
C LEU A 95 -8.44 3.35 3.28
N ARG A 96 -9.57 2.66 3.22
CA ARG A 96 -10.48 2.51 4.36
C ARG A 96 -10.07 1.35 5.24
N SER A 97 -9.74 0.22 4.63
CA SER A 97 -9.38 -0.98 5.38
C SER A 97 -8.52 -1.91 4.55
N VAL A 98 -7.75 -2.75 5.24
CA VAL A 98 -6.95 -3.80 4.62
C VAL A 98 -7.03 -5.04 5.51
N GLU A 99 -7.24 -6.19 4.87
CA GLU A 99 -7.33 -7.47 5.56
C GLU A 99 -6.58 -8.52 4.76
N VAL A 100 -5.92 -9.44 5.45
CA VAL A 100 -5.28 -10.59 4.78
C VAL A 100 -6.38 -11.53 4.30
N ILE A 101 -6.27 -11.97 3.06
CA ILE A 101 -7.21 -12.92 2.47
C ILE A 101 -6.93 -14.34 3.00
#